data_33f4f30af3011fb97d359d25172e31c2
#
_entry.id   33f4f30af3011fb97d359d25172e31c2
#
_cell.length_a   1.000
_cell.length_b   1.000
_cell.length_c   1.000
_cell.angle_alpha   90.00
_cell.angle_beta   90.00
_cell.angle_gamma   90.00
#
_symmetry.space_group_name_H-M   'P 1'
#
loop_
_entity.id
_entity.type
_entity.pdbx_description
1 polymer ?
#
loop_
_entity_poly.entity_id
_entity_poly.type
_entity_poly.pdbx_seq_one_letter_code
_entity_poly.pdbx_strand_id
1 'polypeptide(L)'
;EEVISNLEIRFGVKGNAENLVAFGQNDQLKGIEYLSDIIDATINHQPLEIDYISANGNYHKHILHPYYVKQYNGRWYLYGLDNEEERIKNLAFDRIQGFVNSNHVFRKNENIDFNTYFDNVVGVTVPYTTEAELVDIILRFSPKRFKYVTSKPIHKSQVTISEEECTISL
;
A
#
# COMPACT_ATOMS: atom_id res chain seq x y z
N GLU A 1 15.98 9.11 10.43
CA GLU A 1 17.13 9.01 11.37
C GLU A 1 17.45 7.55 11.73
N GLU A 2 16.48 6.76 12.18
CA GLU A 2 16.69 5.36 12.62
C GLU A 2 17.22 4.44 11.50
N VAL A 3 16.78 4.58 10.26
CA VAL A 3 17.22 3.77 9.11
C VAL A 3 18.68 4.10 8.76
N ILE A 4 19.07 5.37 8.81
CA ILE A 4 20.43 5.81 8.55
C ILE A 4 21.37 5.30 9.65
N SER A 5 20.96 5.41 10.92
CA SER A 5 21.67 4.85 12.06
C SER A 5 21.87 3.34 11.94
N ASN A 6 20.86 2.62 11.51
CA ASN A 6 20.95 1.17 11.27
C ASN A 6 21.89 0.81 10.10
N LEU A 7 21.99 1.63 9.06
CA LEU A 7 22.93 1.45 7.98
C LEU A 7 24.37 1.73 8.45
N GLU A 8 24.59 2.75 9.25
CA GLU A 8 25.90 3.07 9.84
C GLU A 8 26.41 1.91 10.69
N ILE A 9 25.54 1.31 11.52
CA ILE A 9 25.86 0.16 12.35
C ILE A 9 26.13 -1.09 11.50
N ARG A 10 25.28 -1.39 10.51
CA ARG A 10 25.36 -2.62 9.73
C ARG A 10 26.50 -2.64 8.71
N PHE A 11 26.83 -1.50 8.12
CA PHE A 11 27.80 -1.39 7.02
C PHE A 11 29.07 -0.68 7.42
N GLY A 12 29.21 -0.28 8.69
CA GLY A 12 30.42 0.39 9.20
C GLY A 12 30.70 1.74 8.55
N VAL A 13 29.67 2.39 7.99
CA VAL A 13 29.77 3.73 7.41
C VAL A 13 29.83 4.73 8.55
N LYS A 14 31.02 5.30 8.81
CA LYS A 14 31.22 6.29 9.86
C LYS A 14 30.96 7.70 9.35
N GLY A 15 29.91 8.33 9.89
CA GLY A 15 29.66 9.76 9.83
C GLY A 15 29.29 10.32 8.42
N ASN A 16 28.26 11.15 8.35
CA ASN A 16 27.73 11.81 7.15
C ASN A 16 26.99 10.91 6.13
N ALA A 17 26.47 9.74 6.51
CA ALA A 17 25.61 8.94 5.64
C ALA A 17 24.38 9.74 5.15
N GLU A 18 23.90 10.69 5.93
CA GLU A 18 22.82 11.62 5.58
C GLU A 18 23.09 12.43 4.31
N ASN A 19 24.36 12.74 4.03
CA ASN A 19 24.76 13.49 2.83
C ASN A 19 25.07 12.59 1.63
N LEU A 20 25.22 11.28 1.85
CA LEU A 20 25.66 10.32 0.82
C LEU A 20 24.54 9.37 0.38
N VAL A 21 23.51 9.17 1.20
CA VAL A 21 22.43 8.24 0.93
C VAL A 21 21.09 8.97 1.04
N ALA A 22 20.42 9.15 -0.07
CA ALA A 22 19.05 9.60 -0.10
C ALA A 22 18.15 8.39 -0.33
N PHE A 23 17.27 8.11 0.63
CA PHE A 23 16.15 7.22 0.38
C PHE A 23 15.10 8.01 -0.40
N GLY A 24 14.56 7.43 -1.47
CA GLY A 24 13.45 8.03 -2.20
C GLY A 24 12.18 8.06 -1.33
N GLN A 25 12.31 8.63 -0.14
CA GLN A 25 11.18 8.93 0.74
C GLN A 25 10.59 10.25 0.28
N ASN A 26 9.30 10.22 0.09
CA ASN A 26 8.56 11.46 -0.03
C ASN A 26 8.47 12.01 1.41
N ASP A 27 9.36 12.94 1.77
CA ASP A 27 9.43 13.59 3.10
C ASP A 27 8.12 14.29 3.51
N GLN A 28 7.13 14.27 2.62
CA GLN A 28 5.78 14.81 2.81
C GLN A 28 4.71 13.73 2.95
N LEU A 29 5.07 12.48 3.25
CA LEU A 29 4.06 11.46 3.54
C LEU A 29 3.35 11.79 4.86
N LYS A 30 2.30 12.59 4.75
CA LYS A 30 1.36 12.78 5.84
C LYS A 30 0.83 11.41 6.29
N GLY A 31 0.65 11.25 7.60
CA GLY A 31 0.10 10.03 8.19
C GLY A 31 1.13 8.94 8.50
N ILE A 32 2.42 9.14 8.18
CA ILE A 32 3.49 8.21 8.58
C ILE A 32 3.62 8.12 10.11
N GLU A 33 3.28 9.19 10.81
CA GLU A 33 3.21 9.26 12.27
C GLU A 33 2.25 8.25 12.89
N TYR A 34 1.24 7.81 12.14
CA TYR A 34 0.26 6.81 12.58
C TYR A 34 0.71 5.36 12.36
N LEU A 35 1.84 5.14 11.68
CA LEU A 35 2.24 3.80 11.22
C LEU A 35 2.42 2.82 12.37
N SER A 36 3.15 3.23 13.43
CA SER A 36 3.40 2.37 14.59
C SER A 36 2.10 1.99 15.29
N ASP A 37 1.26 2.97 15.59
CA ASP A 37 0.02 2.77 16.34
C ASP A 37 -0.99 1.92 15.55
N ILE A 38 -1.06 2.11 14.23
CA ILE A 38 -1.94 1.31 13.36
C ILE A 38 -1.41 -0.13 13.23
N ILE A 39 -0.10 -0.34 13.14
CA ILE A 39 0.50 -1.69 13.15
C ILE A 39 0.20 -2.38 14.49
N ASP A 40 0.38 -1.69 15.60
CA ASP A 40 0.08 -2.22 16.93
C ASP A 40 -1.41 -2.56 17.09
N ALA A 41 -2.31 -1.71 16.61
CA ALA A 41 -3.75 -2.01 16.60
C ALA A 41 -4.07 -3.23 15.74
N THR A 42 -3.38 -3.39 14.59
CA THR A 42 -3.56 -4.54 13.69
C THR A 42 -3.09 -5.84 14.36
N ILE A 43 -1.94 -5.83 15.00
CA ILE A 43 -1.37 -6.99 15.72
C ILE A 43 -2.25 -7.38 16.91
N ASN A 44 -2.74 -6.39 17.65
CA ASN A 44 -3.56 -6.59 18.86
C ASN A 44 -5.05 -6.81 18.55
N HIS A 45 -5.43 -6.88 17.28
CA HIS A 45 -6.82 -7.06 16.87
C HIS A 45 -7.74 -5.98 17.47
N GLN A 46 -7.27 -4.73 17.50
CA GLN A 46 -8.00 -3.60 18.07
C GLN A 46 -8.75 -2.85 16.95
N PRO A 47 -10.10 -2.84 16.95
CA PRO A 47 -10.87 -2.01 16.02
C PRO A 47 -10.61 -0.52 16.25
N LEU A 48 -10.62 0.24 15.15
CA LEU A 48 -10.34 1.67 15.17
C LEU A 48 -11.55 2.46 14.67
N GLU A 49 -11.87 3.58 15.34
CA GLU A 49 -12.70 4.64 14.79
C GLU A 49 -11.79 5.64 14.11
N ILE A 50 -11.94 5.81 12.80
CA ILE A 50 -11.03 6.58 11.94
C ILE A 50 -11.79 7.74 11.31
N ASP A 51 -11.30 8.96 11.54
CA ASP A 51 -11.71 10.15 10.82
C ASP A 51 -10.93 10.25 9.51
N TYR A 52 -11.61 10.33 8.39
CA TYR A 52 -11.00 10.18 7.06
C TYR A 52 -11.54 11.20 6.06
N ILE A 53 -10.65 11.75 5.23
CA ILE A 53 -11.04 12.59 4.09
C ILE A 53 -10.77 11.82 2.80
N SER A 54 -11.84 11.54 2.05
CA SER A 54 -11.75 10.84 0.76
C SER A 54 -10.99 11.66 -0.31
N ALA A 55 -10.66 11.03 -1.44
CA ALA A 55 -10.01 11.71 -2.56
C ALA A 55 -10.81 12.91 -3.10
N ASN A 56 -12.13 12.85 -2.95
CA ASN A 56 -13.05 13.91 -3.38
C ASN A 56 -13.26 15.01 -2.31
N GLY A 57 -12.52 14.95 -1.20
CA GLY A 57 -12.61 15.91 -0.12
C GLY A 57 -13.76 15.68 0.87
N ASN A 58 -14.52 14.61 0.72
CA ASN A 58 -15.62 14.31 1.63
C ASN A 58 -15.09 13.69 2.92
N TYR A 59 -15.61 14.16 4.05
CA TYR A 59 -15.33 13.60 5.37
C TYR A 59 -16.16 12.33 5.60
N HIS A 60 -15.51 11.34 6.17
CA HIS A 60 -16.11 10.05 6.56
C HIS A 60 -15.60 9.64 7.93
N LYS A 61 -16.44 8.96 8.68
CA LYS A 61 -16.03 8.25 9.89
C LYS A 61 -16.17 6.75 9.63
N HIS A 62 -15.10 6.01 9.89
CA HIS A 62 -15.07 4.55 9.69
C HIS A 62 -14.82 3.83 11.00
N ILE A 63 -15.56 2.78 11.27
CA ILE A 63 -15.21 1.78 12.28
C ILE A 63 -14.58 0.62 11.52
N LEU A 64 -13.26 0.51 11.63
CA LEU A 64 -12.48 -0.46 10.86
C LEU A 64 -11.88 -1.54 11.76
N HIS A 65 -12.03 -2.80 11.36
CA HIS A 65 -11.32 -3.93 11.93
C HIS A 65 -10.01 -4.12 11.15
N PRO A 66 -8.85 -3.70 11.66
CA PRO A 66 -7.61 -3.66 10.89
C PRO A 66 -7.08 -5.08 10.64
N TYR A 67 -6.69 -5.37 9.39
CA TYR A 67 -6.21 -6.69 9.00
C TYR A 67 -4.82 -6.67 8.39
N TYR A 68 -4.48 -5.62 7.63
CA TYR A 68 -3.24 -5.58 6.88
C TYR A 68 -2.80 -4.15 6.59
N VAL A 69 -1.48 -3.94 6.59
CA VAL A 69 -0.87 -2.66 6.22
C VAL A 69 0.05 -2.88 5.02
N LYS A 70 -0.10 -2.07 3.98
CA LYS A 70 0.67 -2.18 2.74
C LYS A 70 1.28 -0.86 2.34
N GLN A 71 2.55 -0.88 1.94
CA GLN A 71 3.16 0.22 1.21
C GLN A 71 3.09 -0.03 -0.29
N TYR A 72 2.70 1.00 -1.05
CA TYR A 72 2.71 0.97 -2.50
C TYR A 72 3.08 2.37 -3.05
N ASN A 73 4.08 2.42 -3.91
CA ASN A 73 4.60 3.67 -4.50
C ASN A 73 4.88 4.76 -3.44
N GLY A 74 5.51 4.38 -2.32
CA GLY A 74 5.85 5.30 -1.25
C GLY A 74 4.70 5.74 -0.36
N ARG A 75 3.49 5.23 -0.53
CA ARG A 75 2.30 5.57 0.24
C ARG A 75 1.81 4.38 1.05
N TRP A 76 1.39 4.60 2.28
CA TRP A 76 0.88 3.57 3.17
C TRP A 76 -0.65 3.46 3.11
N TYR A 77 -1.13 2.25 3.24
CA TYR A 77 -2.56 1.91 3.22
C TYR A 77 -2.90 0.93 4.32
N LEU A 78 -3.98 1.21 5.04
CA LEU A 78 -4.60 0.29 5.98
C LEU A 78 -5.74 -0.45 5.29
N TYR A 79 -5.71 -1.77 5.36
CA TYR A 79 -6.81 -2.64 4.92
C TYR A 79 -7.53 -3.22 6.12
N GLY A 80 -8.83 -3.19 6.09
CA GLY A 80 -9.66 -3.74 7.15
C GLY A 80 -11.11 -3.85 6.74
N LEU A 81 -11.87 -4.58 7.52
CA LEU A 81 -13.31 -4.69 7.36
C LEU A 81 -13.98 -3.44 7.94
N ASP A 82 -14.71 -2.72 7.13
CA ASP A 82 -15.56 -1.63 7.59
C ASP A 82 -16.82 -2.22 8.24
N ASN A 83 -17.13 -1.76 9.46
CA ASN A 83 -18.22 -2.32 10.25
C ASN A 83 -19.59 -2.00 9.69
N GLU A 84 -19.76 -0.85 9.03
CA GLU A 84 -21.04 -0.41 8.47
C GLU A 84 -21.26 -0.92 7.05
N GLU A 85 -20.23 -0.83 6.20
CA GLU A 85 -20.33 -1.23 4.80
C GLU A 85 -20.07 -2.73 4.60
N GLU A 86 -19.67 -3.46 5.65
CA GLU A 86 -19.40 -4.90 5.66
C GLU A 86 -18.49 -5.41 4.53
N ARG A 87 -17.53 -4.56 4.12
CA ARG A 87 -16.56 -4.84 3.06
C ARG A 87 -15.16 -4.39 3.45
N ILE A 88 -14.17 -4.94 2.75
CA ILE A 88 -12.78 -4.49 2.91
C ILE A 88 -12.63 -3.10 2.31
N LYS A 89 -12.09 -2.20 3.12
CA LYS A 89 -11.64 -0.88 2.69
C LYS A 89 -10.13 -0.79 2.71
N ASN A 90 -9.60 0.08 1.85
CA ASN A 90 -8.23 0.54 1.87
C ASN A 90 -8.19 2.03 2.17
N LEU A 91 -7.69 2.38 3.34
CA LEU A 91 -7.57 3.76 3.78
C LEU A 91 -6.11 4.23 3.64
N ALA A 92 -5.88 5.26 2.83
CA ALA A 92 -4.56 5.85 2.67
C ALA A 92 -4.20 6.67 3.92
N PHE A 93 -3.03 6.46 4.49
CA PHE A 93 -2.61 7.09 5.76
C PHE A 93 -2.59 8.62 5.70
N ASP A 94 -2.17 9.19 4.58
CA ASP A 94 -2.13 10.64 4.36
C ASP A 94 -3.51 11.32 4.34
N ARG A 95 -4.58 10.53 4.35
CA ARG A 95 -5.97 11.00 4.40
C ARG A 95 -6.64 10.75 5.75
N ILE A 96 -5.99 10.05 6.66
CA ILE A 96 -6.42 9.89 8.04
C ILE A 96 -6.23 11.23 8.74
N GLN A 97 -7.28 11.73 9.39
CA GLN A 97 -7.24 12.97 10.16
C GLN A 97 -7.01 12.70 11.65
N GLY A 98 -7.29 11.49 12.07
CA GLY A 98 -7.10 10.99 13.42
C GLY A 98 -7.84 9.67 13.59
N PHE A 99 -7.56 8.97 14.68
CA PHE A 99 -8.28 7.76 15.06
C PHE A 99 -8.22 7.54 16.57
N VAL A 100 -9.15 6.75 17.06
CA VAL A 100 -9.17 6.25 18.44
C VAL A 100 -9.52 4.76 18.45
N ASN A 101 -9.18 4.10 19.55
CA ASN A 101 -9.59 2.70 19.75
C ASN A 101 -11.12 2.62 19.86
N SER A 102 -11.72 1.73 19.11
CA SER A 102 -13.14 1.45 19.17
C SER A 102 -13.43 0.37 20.21
N ASN A 103 -14.61 0.48 20.84
CA ASN A 103 -15.12 -0.55 21.76
C ASN A 103 -15.84 -1.71 21.06
N HIS A 104 -15.89 -1.72 19.72
CA HIS A 104 -16.49 -2.81 18.97
C HIS A 104 -15.71 -4.11 19.16
N VAL A 105 -16.42 -5.22 19.14
CA VAL A 105 -15.78 -6.54 19.17
C VAL A 105 -15.08 -6.78 17.83
N PHE A 106 -13.79 -7.14 17.88
CA PHE A 106 -13.02 -7.39 16.67
C PHE A 106 -13.59 -8.53 15.83
N ARG A 107 -13.82 -8.28 14.57
CA ARG A 107 -14.23 -9.27 13.57
C ARG A 107 -13.01 -9.80 12.87
N LYS A 108 -12.75 -11.11 12.98
CA LYS A 108 -11.59 -11.75 12.36
C LYS A 108 -11.72 -11.79 10.84
N ASN A 109 -10.58 -11.72 10.18
CA ASN A 109 -10.50 -12.03 8.76
C ASN A 109 -10.52 -13.56 8.57
N GLU A 110 -11.59 -14.08 7.98
CA GLU A 110 -11.76 -15.53 7.74
C GLU A 110 -11.58 -15.90 6.26
N ASN A 111 -11.69 -14.94 5.35
CA ASN A 111 -11.87 -15.21 3.93
C ASN A 111 -10.79 -14.64 3.01
N ILE A 112 -9.92 -13.78 3.50
CA ILE A 112 -8.96 -13.06 2.66
C ILE A 112 -7.53 -13.45 3.02
N ASP A 113 -6.83 -14.03 2.06
CA ASP A 113 -5.39 -14.19 2.12
C ASP A 113 -4.70 -12.98 1.47
N PHE A 114 -4.14 -12.09 2.28
CA PHE A 114 -3.44 -10.91 1.78
C PHE A 114 -2.15 -11.23 1.01
N ASN A 115 -1.65 -12.47 1.04
CA ASN A 115 -0.52 -12.87 0.18
C ASN A 115 -0.95 -12.96 -1.29
N THR A 116 -2.20 -13.29 -1.56
CA THR A 116 -2.77 -13.43 -2.91
C THR A 116 -3.79 -12.37 -3.28
N TYR A 117 -4.26 -11.59 -2.31
CA TYR A 117 -5.34 -10.61 -2.48
C TYR A 117 -5.08 -9.59 -3.60
N PHE A 118 -3.81 -9.30 -3.89
CA PHE A 118 -3.42 -8.31 -4.89
C PHE A 118 -2.91 -8.92 -6.20
N ASP A 119 -3.04 -10.23 -6.39
CA ASP A 119 -2.44 -10.96 -7.50
C ASP A 119 -2.90 -10.49 -8.88
N ASN A 120 -4.12 -10.01 -8.94
CA ASN A 120 -4.76 -9.55 -10.17
C ASN A 120 -4.98 -8.03 -10.20
N VAL A 121 -4.22 -7.28 -9.39
CA VAL A 121 -4.41 -5.83 -9.27
C VAL A 121 -3.10 -5.08 -9.42
N VAL A 122 -3.02 -4.24 -10.44
CA VAL A 122 -1.95 -3.25 -10.56
C VAL A 122 -2.34 -2.04 -9.72
N GLY A 123 -1.92 -2.03 -8.45
CA GLY A 123 -2.29 -0.95 -7.52
C GLY A 123 -2.63 -1.42 -6.12
N VAL A 124 -3.60 -0.77 -5.51
CA VAL A 124 -3.95 -0.95 -4.09
C VAL A 124 -5.43 -1.22 -3.84
N THR A 125 -6.29 -1.03 -4.85
CA THR A 125 -7.74 -1.19 -4.71
C THR A 125 -8.19 -2.43 -5.45
N VAL A 126 -8.67 -3.42 -4.71
CA VAL A 126 -9.34 -4.60 -5.26
C VAL A 126 -10.83 -4.27 -5.39
N PRO A 127 -11.42 -4.44 -6.57
CA PRO A 127 -12.86 -4.26 -6.75
C PRO A 127 -13.63 -5.21 -5.82
N TYR A 128 -14.70 -4.72 -5.20
CA TYR A 128 -15.57 -5.52 -4.33
C TYR A 128 -16.79 -6.07 -5.07
N THR A 129 -16.94 -5.76 -6.34
CA THR A 129 -18.06 -6.24 -7.16
C THR A 129 -17.74 -7.58 -7.79
N THR A 130 -18.72 -8.47 -7.82
CA THR A 130 -18.64 -9.75 -8.55
C THR A 130 -18.65 -9.59 -10.07
N GLU A 131 -18.94 -8.38 -10.57
CA GLU A 131 -18.94 -8.04 -11.99
C GLU A 131 -17.55 -7.59 -12.50
N ALA A 132 -16.55 -7.48 -11.61
CA ALA A 132 -15.22 -7.14 -12.04
C ALA A 132 -14.58 -8.30 -12.80
N GLU A 133 -14.29 -8.09 -14.07
CA GLU A 133 -13.61 -9.05 -14.94
C GLU A 133 -12.13 -8.75 -15.03
N LEU A 134 -11.32 -9.80 -15.17
CA LEU A 134 -9.91 -9.67 -15.51
C LEU A 134 -9.79 -9.30 -16.99
N VAL A 135 -8.93 -8.33 -17.26
CA VAL A 135 -8.62 -7.90 -18.61
C VAL A 135 -7.13 -7.96 -18.86
N ASP A 136 -6.75 -8.40 -20.05
CA ASP A 136 -5.36 -8.34 -20.50
C ASP A 136 -5.02 -6.89 -20.90
N ILE A 137 -3.98 -6.34 -20.28
CA ILE A 137 -3.51 -4.99 -20.58
C ILE A 137 -2.24 -5.10 -21.41
N ILE A 138 -2.31 -4.68 -22.66
CA ILE A 138 -1.14 -4.65 -23.55
C ILE A 138 -0.57 -3.23 -23.58
N LEU A 139 0.71 -3.10 -23.22
CA LEU A 139 1.41 -1.82 -23.20
C LEU A 139 2.58 -1.84 -24.19
N ARG A 140 2.67 -0.79 -25.02
CA ARG A 140 3.80 -0.55 -25.91
C ARG A 140 4.65 0.59 -25.38
N PHE A 141 5.95 0.39 -25.38
CA PHE A 141 6.93 1.39 -24.93
C PHE A 141 7.85 1.85 -26.07
N SER A 142 8.49 2.98 -25.88
CA SER A 142 9.64 3.32 -26.72
C SER A 142 10.80 2.35 -26.40
N PRO A 143 11.72 2.05 -27.35
CA PRO A 143 12.84 1.13 -27.14
C PRO A 143 13.69 1.49 -25.91
N LYS A 144 13.85 2.79 -25.64
CA LYS A 144 14.58 3.27 -24.48
C LYS A 144 13.88 2.93 -23.17
N ARG A 145 12.55 3.05 -23.10
CA ARG A 145 11.76 2.76 -21.90
C ARG A 145 11.51 1.28 -21.69
N PHE A 146 11.43 0.52 -22.75
CA PHE A 146 11.19 -0.92 -22.69
C PHE A 146 12.24 -1.64 -21.83
N LYS A 147 13.53 -1.27 -21.97
CA LYS A 147 14.61 -1.84 -21.15
C LYS A 147 14.42 -1.61 -19.64
N TYR A 148 13.85 -0.48 -19.25
CA TYR A 148 13.57 -0.20 -17.83
C TYR A 148 12.39 -1.01 -17.32
N VAL A 149 11.34 -1.13 -18.12
CA VAL A 149 10.13 -1.86 -17.73
C VAL A 149 10.40 -3.36 -17.63
N THR A 150 11.22 -3.92 -18.52
CA THR A 150 11.62 -5.34 -18.46
C THR A 150 12.57 -5.64 -17.31
N SER A 151 13.45 -4.70 -16.94
CA SER A 151 14.35 -4.85 -15.80
C SER A 151 13.68 -4.62 -14.43
N LYS A 152 12.59 -3.85 -14.40
CA LYS A 152 11.78 -3.60 -13.19
C LYS A 152 10.30 -3.75 -13.53
N PRO A 153 9.75 -4.96 -13.46
CA PRO A 153 8.36 -5.23 -13.82
C PRO A 153 7.38 -4.34 -13.04
N ILE A 154 6.33 -3.90 -13.74
CA ILE A 154 5.24 -3.10 -13.17
C ILE A 154 4.39 -3.96 -12.22
N HIS A 155 4.17 -5.20 -12.62
CA HIS A 155 3.41 -6.19 -11.87
C HIS A 155 4.01 -7.59 -12.06
N LYS A 156 3.74 -8.51 -11.15
CA LYS A 156 4.24 -9.89 -11.20
C LYS A 156 3.70 -10.70 -12.37
N SER A 157 2.54 -10.33 -12.92
CA SER A 157 1.95 -10.96 -14.11
C SER A 157 2.62 -10.51 -15.42
N GLN A 158 3.52 -9.54 -15.38
CA GLN A 158 4.13 -8.98 -16.58
C GLN A 158 4.85 -10.03 -17.44
N VAL A 159 4.47 -10.12 -18.69
CA VAL A 159 5.13 -10.95 -19.70
C VAL A 159 5.51 -10.09 -20.90
N THR A 160 6.72 -10.31 -21.45
CA THR A 160 7.11 -9.68 -22.73
C THR A 160 6.42 -10.40 -23.87
N ILE A 161 5.63 -9.67 -24.68
CA ILE A 161 4.95 -10.20 -25.87
C ILE A 161 5.88 -10.13 -27.07
N SER A 162 6.51 -8.97 -27.30
CA SER A 162 7.42 -8.75 -28.42
C SER A 162 8.52 -7.76 -28.04
N GLU A 163 9.77 -8.18 -28.20
CA GLU A 163 10.94 -7.30 -28.01
C GLU A 163 11.07 -6.31 -29.17
N GLU A 164 10.76 -6.74 -30.42
CA GLU A 164 10.82 -5.90 -31.60
C GLU A 164 9.83 -4.73 -31.52
N GLU A 165 8.61 -5.01 -31.11
CA GLU A 165 7.55 -3.99 -30.95
C GLU A 165 7.60 -3.31 -29.58
N CYS A 166 8.49 -3.74 -28.68
CA CYS A 166 8.59 -3.23 -27.32
C CYS A 166 7.26 -3.31 -26.54
N THR A 167 6.59 -4.49 -26.57
CA THR A 167 5.28 -4.73 -25.98
C THR A 167 5.34 -5.74 -24.83
N ILE A 168 4.55 -5.45 -23.80
CA ILE A 168 4.31 -6.35 -22.66
C ILE A 168 2.80 -6.55 -22.46
N SER A 169 2.44 -7.64 -21.75
CA SER A 169 1.12 -7.87 -21.16
C SER A 169 1.21 -7.82 -19.63
N LEU A 170 0.13 -7.37 -19.01
CA LEU A 170 -0.10 -7.44 -17.56
C LEU A 170 -1.35 -8.24 -17.28
#